data_06e7dd4e04544308f2ee3d3e30543d0a
#
_entry.id   06e7dd4e04544308f2ee3d3e30543d0a
#
_cell.length_a   1.000
_cell.length_b   1.000
_cell.length_c   1.000
_cell.angle_alpha   90.00
_cell.angle_beta   90.00
_cell.angle_gamma   90.00
#
_symmetry.space_group_name_H-M   'P 1'
#
loop_
_entity.id
_entity.type
_entity.pdbx_description
1 polymer ?
#
loop_
_entity_poly.entity_id
_entity_poly.type
_entity_poly.pdbx_seq_one_letter_code
_entity_poly.pdbx_strand_id
1 'polypeptide(L)'
;MNCKEYIEHIRDELKGSMSYYWKAKEAKKDNDTEAFKYFSKLAVDEYEHAGVLFKMLDEHIKKKTADDKYEGVYKDLYEMSIEVLREEYKETEDLIKKA
;
A
#
# COMPACT_ATOMS: atom_id res chain seq x y z
N MET A 1 -11.81 0.28 12.00
CA MET A 1 -11.27 -0.92 11.33
C MET A 1 -10.34 -1.68 12.27
N ASN A 2 -10.33 -3.00 12.18
CA ASN A 2 -9.38 -3.82 12.93
C ASN A 2 -8.06 -3.98 12.13
N CYS A 3 -7.07 -4.59 12.76
CA CYS A 3 -5.75 -4.78 12.15
C CYS A 3 -5.80 -5.53 10.82
N LYS A 4 -6.60 -6.58 10.74
CA LYS A 4 -6.79 -7.37 9.52
C LYS A 4 -7.38 -6.52 8.39
N GLU A 5 -8.37 -5.70 8.68
CA GLU A 5 -9.00 -4.82 7.69
C GLU A 5 -8.01 -3.78 7.17
N TYR A 6 -7.18 -3.18 8.03
CA TYR A 6 -6.11 -2.28 7.60
C TYR A 6 -5.13 -2.96 6.64
N ILE A 7 -4.70 -4.16 7.00
CA ILE A 7 -3.76 -4.93 6.17
C ILE A 7 -4.36 -5.23 4.80
N GLU A 8 -5.61 -5.66 4.74
CA GLU A 8 -6.32 -5.94 3.49
C GLU A 8 -6.45 -4.69 2.61
N HIS A 9 -6.84 -3.56 3.21
CA HIS A 9 -6.95 -2.29 2.49
C HIS A 9 -5.61 -1.79 1.95
N ILE A 10 -4.55 -1.87 2.76
CA ILE A 10 -3.20 -1.49 2.31
C ILE A 10 -2.78 -2.35 1.13
N ARG A 11 -2.99 -3.65 1.21
CA ARG A 11 -2.68 -4.58 0.12
C ARG A 11 -3.42 -4.22 -1.16
N ASP A 12 -4.71 -3.92 -1.06
CA ASP A 12 -5.54 -3.56 -2.21
C ASP A 12 -5.06 -2.27 -2.86
N GLU A 13 -4.71 -1.26 -2.06
CA GLU A 13 -4.17 0.01 -2.57
C GLU A 13 -2.83 -0.19 -3.27
N LEU A 14 -1.94 -1.00 -2.71
CA LEU A 14 -0.65 -1.30 -3.33
C LEU A 14 -0.81 -2.07 -4.63
N LYS A 15 -1.72 -3.05 -4.69
CA LYS A 15 -2.04 -3.76 -5.92
C LYS A 15 -2.60 -2.83 -6.98
N GLY A 16 -3.48 -1.92 -6.58
CA GLY A 16 -4.05 -0.90 -7.46
C GLY A 16 -2.96 0.01 -8.03
N SER A 17 -2.07 0.48 -7.17
CA SER A 17 -0.93 1.32 -7.58
C SER A 17 -0.06 0.63 -8.61
N MET A 18 0.31 -0.63 -8.37
CA MET A 18 1.12 -1.41 -9.31
C MET A 18 0.41 -1.65 -10.63
N SER A 19 -0.89 -1.95 -10.59
CA SER A 19 -1.70 -2.13 -11.79
C SER A 19 -1.69 -0.88 -12.67
N TYR A 20 -1.91 0.28 -12.06
CA TYR A 20 -1.89 1.56 -12.79
C TYR A 20 -0.50 1.93 -13.29
N TYR A 21 0.54 1.61 -12.53
CA TYR A 21 1.92 1.80 -12.95
C TYR A 21 2.21 1.05 -14.26
N TRP A 22 1.82 -0.22 -14.35
CA TRP A 22 2.03 -1.02 -15.55
C TRP A 22 1.22 -0.50 -16.74
N LYS A 23 -0.02 -0.03 -16.49
CA LYS A 23 -0.83 0.61 -17.52
C LYS A 23 -0.19 1.90 -18.03
N ALA A 24 0.39 2.69 -17.14
CA ALA A 24 1.12 3.90 -17.50
C ALA A 24 2.34 3.58 -18.37
N LYS A 25 3.09 2.55 -18.02
CA LYS A 25 4.24 2.11 -18.82
C LYS A 25 3.84 1.64 -20.20
N GLU A 26 2.76 0.90 -20.31
CA GLU A 26 2.22 0.46 -21.60
C GLU A 26 1.78 1.66 -22.46
N ALA A 27 1.08 2.61 -21.85
CA ALA A 27 0.66 3.84 -22.54
C ALA A 27 1.86 4.64 -23.06
N LYS A 28 2.92 4.74 -22.24
CA LYS A 28 4.17 5.41 -22.66
C LYS A 28 4.81 4.72 -23.86
N LYS A 29 4.84 3.39 -23.85
CA LYS A 29 5.36 2.59 -24.97
C LYS A 29 4.56 2.80 -26.25
N ASP A 30 3.24 2.99 -26.13
CA ASP A 30 2.34 3.23 -27.25
C ASP A 30 2.26 4.70 -27.66
N ASN A 31 3.05 5.58 -27.04
CA ASN A 31 3.02 7.03 -27.24
C ASN A 31 1.66 7.68 -26.94
N ASP A 32 0.89 7.06 -26.05
CA ASP A 32 -0.38 7.59 -25.57
C ASP A 32 -0.14 8.48 -24.35
N THR A 33 0.13 9.76 -24.60
CA THR A 33 0.51 10.73 -23.58
C THR A 33 -0.61 10.96 -22.56
N GLU A 34 -1.86 11.03 -22.99
CA GLU A 34 -2.99 11.27 -22.10
C GLU A 34 -3.22 10.10 -21.15
N ALA A 35 -3.20 8.86 -21.69
CA ALA A 35 -3.33 7.66 -20.88
C ALA A 35 -2.14 7.52 -19.92
N PHE A 36 -0.93 7.84 -20.35
CA PHE A 36 0.25 7.82 -19.46
C PHE A 36 0.07 8.75 -18.26
N LYS A 37 -0.36 10.00 -18.50
CA LYS A 37 -0.59 10.97 -17.43
C LYS A 37 -1.70 10.49 -16.48
N TYR A 38 -2.78 9.99 -17.03
CA TYR A 38 -3.93 9.53 -16.25
C TYR A 38 -3.56 8.36 -15.33
N PHE A 39 -2.95 7.32 -15.88
CA PHE A 39 -2.58 6.14 -15.09
C PHE A 39 -1.42 6.42 -14.13
N SER A 40 -0.48 7.29 -14.48
CA SER A 40 0.58 7.72 -13.57
C SER A 40 0.00 8.41 -12.33
N LYS A 41 -0.98 9.28 -12.53
CA LYS A 41 -1.65 9.95 -11.41
C LYS A 41 -2.39 8.96 -10.52
N LEU A 42 -3.12 8.01 -11.13
CA LEU A 42 -3.84 6.99 -10.36
C LEU A 42 -2.88 6.10 -9.56
N ALA A 43 -1.72 5.75 -10.13
CA ALA A 43 -0.72 4.97 -9.43
C ALA A 43 -0.21 5.70 -8.18
N VAL A 44 0.06 6.99 -8.30
CA VAL A 44 0.49 7.84 -7.17
C VAL A 44 -0.62 7.97 -6.13
N ASP A 45 -1.85 8.21 -6.55
CA ASP A 45 -3.00 8.36 -5.64
C ASP A 45 -3.19 7.09 -4.79
N GLU A 46 -3.17 5.91 -5.41
CA GLU A 46 -3.30 4.63 -4.69
C GLU A 46 -2.14 4.41 -3.72
N TYR A 47 -0.92 4.75 -4.12
CA TYR A 47 0.25 4.67 -3.26
C TYR A 47 0.11 5.60 -2.04
N GLU A 48 -0.34 6.83 -2.24
CA GLU A 48 -0.55 7.78 -1.15
C GLU A 48 -1.64 7.30 -0.19
N HIS A 49 -2.71 6.69 -0.71
CA HIS A 49 -3.75 6.08 0.13
C HIS A 49 -3.17 4.99 1.01
N ALA A 50 -2.30 4.15 0.47
CA ALA A 50 -1.62 3.11 1.26
C ALA A 50 -0.78 3.73 2.39
N GLY A 51 -0.10 4.83 2.12
CA GLY A 51 0.70 5.55 3.12
C GLY A 51 -0.14 6.08 4.28
N VAL A 52 -1.32 6.64 3.99
CA VAL A 52 -2.25 7.10 5.00
C VAL A 52 -2.76 5.92 5.85
N LEU A 53 -3.12 4.81 5.20
CA LEU A 53 -3.58 3.61 5.89
C LEU A 53 -2.49 3.01 6.79
N PHE A 54 -1.23 3.01 6.38
CA PHE A 54 -0.11 2.58 7.22
C PHE A 54 0.00 3.42 8.47
N LYS A 55 -0.11 4.73 8.34
CA LYS A 55 -0.06 5.64 9.47
C LYS A 55 -1.20 5.35 10.45
N MET A 56 -2.40 5.16 9.93
CA MET A 56 -3.57 4.81 10.75
C MET A 56 -3.39 3.46 11.43
N LEU A 57 -2.83 2.47 10.75
CA LEU A 57 -2.54 1.17 11.31
C LEU A 57 -1.53 1.26 12.46
N ASP A 58 -0.45 2.02 12.28
CA ASP A 58 0.56 2.21 13.32
C ASP A 58 -0.04 2.83 14.59
N GLU A 59 -0.91 3.82 14.42
CA GLU A 59 -1.63 4.44 15.54
C GLU A 59 -2.60 3.46 16.22
N HIS A 60 -3.29 2.66 15.41
CA HIS A 60 -4.21 1.64 15.90
C HIS A 60 -3.50 0.59 16.75
N ILE A 61 -2.34 0.11 16.30
CA ILE A 61 -1.52 -0.87 17.03
C ILE A 61 -1.05 -0.28 18.37
N LYS A 62 -0.59 0.96 18.38
CA LYS A 62 -0.15 1.64 19.60
C LYS A 62 -1.26 1.76 20.65
N LYS A 63 -2.50 1.95 20.22
CA LYS A 63 -3.65 2.09 21.14
C LYS A 63 -4.12 0.76 21.70
N LYS A 64 -3.95 -0.35 20.99
CA LYS A 64 -4.47 -1.67 21.36
C LYS A 64 -3.55 -2.53 22.19
N THR A 65 -2.28 -2.18 22.32
CA THR A 65 -1.29 -3.01 22.99
C THR A 65 -1.53 -3.21 24.50
N ALA A 66 -2.44 -2.47 25.11
CA ALA A 66 -2.67 -2.56 26.55
C ALA A 66 -3.81 -3.50 26.96
N ASP A 67 -4.77 -3.83 26.08
CA ASP A 67 -6.05 -4.43 26.51
C ASP A 67 -6.45 -5.74 25.81
N ASP A 68 -5.65 -6.31 24.90
CA ASP A 68 -6.11 -7.45 24.11
C ASP A 68 -5.41 -8.75 24.51
N LYS A 69 -6.19 -9.66 25.11
CA LYS A 69 -5.72 -11.00 25.54
C LYS A 69 -5.21 -11.89 24.40
N TYR A 70 -5.54 -11.56 23.15
CA TYR A 70 -5.18 -12.34 21.98
C TYR A 70 -3.98 -11.79 21.22
N GLU A 71 -3.41 -10.67 21.67
CA GLU A 71 -2.28 -10.01 21.00
C GLU A 71 -1.04 -10.87 20.88
N GLY A 72 -0.75 -11.72 21.88
CA GLY A 72 0.46 -12.55 21.84
C GLY A 72 0.53 -13.53 20.69
N VAL A 73 -0.62 -14.07 20.23
CA VAL A 73 -0.68 -15.06 19.16
C VAL A 73 -0.78 -14.38 17.78
N TYR A 74 -1.55 -13.31 17.68
CA TYR A 74 -1.77 -12.64 16.39
C TYR A 74 -0.77 -11.52 16.11
N LYS A 75 -0.14 -11.00 17.14
CA LYS A 75 0.83 -9.90 17.02
C LYS A 75 1.97 -10.25 16.06
N ASP A 76 2.58 -11.41 16.23
CA ASP A 76 3.71 -11.83 15.38
C ASP A 76 3.27 -12.02 13.93
N LEU A 77 2.09 -12.59 13.70
CA LEU A 77 1.53 -12.75 12.35
C LEU A 77 1.25 -11.42 11.69
N TYR A 78 0.69 -10.47 12.44
CA TYR A 78 0.41 -9.13 11.93
C TYR A 78 1.70 -8.35 11.66
N GLU A 79 2.69 -8.45 12.56
CA GLU A 79 3.99 -7.81 12.36
C GLU A 79 4.68 -8.32 11.09
N MET A 80 4.66 -9.62 10.86
CA MET A 80 5.21 -10.22 9.63
C MET A 80 4.48 -9.71 8.38
N SER A 81 3.16 -9.68 8.41
CA SER A 81 2.34 -9.17 7.30
C SER A 81 2.61 -7.69 7.04
N ILE A 82 2.76 -6.89 8.09
CA ILE A 82 3.06 -5.47 8.00
C ILE A 82 4.46 -5.25 7.42
N GLU A 83 5.45 -6.03 7.81
CA GLU A 83 6.80 -5.93 7.25
C GLU A 83 6.82 -6.20 5.75
N VAL A 84 6.12 -7.25 5.30
CA VAL A 84 6.00 -7.57 3.88
C VAL A 84 5.34 -6.41 3.12
N LEU A 85 4.26 -5.86 3.65
CA LEU A 85 3.57 -4.73 3.04
C LEU A 85 4.43 -3.46 3.01
N ARG A 86 5.25 -3.21 4.03
CA ARG A 86 6.18 -2.08 4.05
C ARG A 86 7.24 -2.22 2.96
N GLU A 87 7.75 -3.43 2.74
CA GLU A 87 8.69 -3.68 1.65
C GLU A 87 8.04 -3.47 0.29
N GLU A 88 6.82 -3.96 0.10
CA GLU A 88 6.04 -3.74 -1.12
C GLU A 88 5.75 -2.26 -1.36
N TYR A 89 5.44 -1.53 -0.30
CA TYR A 89 5.23 -0.08 -0.34
C TYR A 89 6.48 0.65 -0.83
N LYS A 90 7.64 0.30 -0.27
CA LYS A 90 8.91 0.89 -0.65
C LYS A 90 9.28 0.56 -2.10
N GLU A 91 9.08 -0.68 -2.53
CA GLU A 91 9.31 -1.10 -3.92
C GLU A 91 8.40 -0.34 -4.88
N THR A 92 7.13 -0.17 -4.52
CA THR A 92 6.16 0.60 -5.31
C THR A 92 6.59 2.06 -5.42
N GLU A 93 7.06 2.66 -4.32
CA GLU A 93 7.60 4.02 -4.32
C GLU A 93 8.77 4.17 -5.28
N ASP A 94 9.72 3.24 -5.22
CA ASP A 94 10.91 3.26 -6.10
C ASP A 94 10.51 3.14 -7.57
N LEU A 95 9.54 2.28 -7.89
CA LEU A 95 9.05 2.14 -9.27
C LEU A 95 8.36 3.42 -9.77
N ILE A 96 7.55 4.05 -8.93
CA ILE A 96 6.86 5.30 -9.29
C ILE A 96 7.88 6.42 -9.54
N LYS A 97 8.92 6.52 -8.71
CA LYS A 97 9.96 7.54 -8.86
C LYS A 97 10.81 7.36 -10.13
N LYS A 98 10.94 6.12 -10.61
CA LYS A 98 11.68 5.81 -11.83
C LYS A 98 10.86 6.00 -13.11
N ALA A 99 9.57 6.11 -12.98
CA ALA A 99 8.68 6.32 -14.13
C ALA A 99 8.69 7.79 -14.55
#